data_a0f80906fe9c5e0646bf2dcc7d23019c
#
_entry.id   a0f80906fe9c5e0646bf2dcc7d23019c
#
_cell.length_a   1.000
_cell.length_b   1.000
_cell.length_c   1.000
_cell.angle_alpha   90.00
_cell.angle_beta   90.00
_cell.angle_gamma   90.00
#
_symmetry.space_group_name_H-M   'P 1'
#
loop_
_entity.id
_entity.type
_entity.pdbx_description
1 polymer ?
#
loop_
_entity_poly.entity_id
_entity_poly.type
_entity_poly.pdbx_seq_one_letter_code
_entity_poly.pdbx_strand_id
1 'polypeptide(L)'
;MTRITLSRLPGDRLRVRDRDTELALATGDLPAYVQAREADRPRWVWDDTARWYPSLLTAGVRVERCHDLRLGRHLVRRAPAADPRLLEGEESEHWDRLRPSAPSDPALFSVDDRVEFLDAEREDARQLAAVAASNEAPRLGLLLAAESAGALAAAEMTHAGVPWRVDVHERLLTDLLGPRPPRGARPQGLEALAAEVRQAFGIPALNPDSRPELLAALRRAGLDATDTRASTLRRLEHPGIVPLLRYKQLAHLFQTNGWAWADQWVSGGRFRPSYQPAGSSTGRWSSNGGGALSFPVQVRPAAVADEGWVFVVADVAQLEPRVLAGMSGDRALARSAQGADLYQGMVDDGAVATRNDAKLGLLGAMYGATSGESGRMVAGLTRRYPQAFGLVEEAARAGERGQVVRTLLGRGSPGLGEDWGLDAEGRPADPDAQARRRRSYGRFTRNFVVQGTGAEWALCWIADLRNRLWRLHDVGPLDSRPHLVFFLHDEVVVHTPAALADASAAQIGEAATAAGSLLFRELSIDFPLNISIVRSYADAGKPGAAVEDQ
;
A
#
# COMPACT_ATOMS: atom_id res chain seq x y z
N MET A 1 7.54 -13.58 26.34
CA MET A 1 6.45 -13.71 25.36
C MET A 1 6.62 -15.06 24.68
N THR A 2 5.60 -15.91 24.69
CA THR A 2 5.64 -17.25 24.08
C THR A 2 5.68 -17.13 22.56
N ARG A 3 6.58 -17.86 21.92
CA ARG A 3 6.66 -18.03 20.46
C ARG A 3 6.32 -19.47 20.14
N ILE A 4 5.46 -19.70 19.16
CA ILE A 4 5.10 -21.02 18.67
C ILE A 4 5.46 -21.09 17.20
N THR A 5 6.38 -21.98 16.86
CA THR A 5 6.89 -22.11 15.48
C THR A 5 6.17 -23.25 14.77
N LEU A 6 5.76 -22.98 13.53
CA LEU A 6 5.13 -23.94 12.64
C LEU A 6 6.02 -24.20 11.43
N SER A 7 6.30 -25.46 11.14
CA SER A 7 7.01 -25.91 9.94
C SER A 7 6.25 -27.04 9.27
N ARG A 8 6.28 -27.10 7.95
CA ARG A 8 5.69 -28.21 7.18
C ARG A 8 6.60 -29.41 7.20
N LEU A 9 6.02 -30.61 7.25
CA LEU A 9 6.70 -31.88 7.15
C LEU A 9 6.12 -32.69 5.97
N PRO A 10 6.87 -33.68 5.43
CA PRO A 10 6.33 -34.57 4.42
C PRO A 10 5.07 -35.31 4.91
N GLY A 11 4.13 -35.58 3.99
CA GLY A 11 2.95 -36.40 4.27
C GLY A 11 1.85 -35.71 5.07
N ASP A 12 1.52 -34.45 4.72
CA ASP A 12 0.41 -33.67 5.32
C ASP A 12 0.52 -33.53 6.84
N ARG A 13 1.75 -33.39 7.33
CA ARG A 13 2.09 -33.22 8.74
C ARG A 13 2.77 -31.89 8.98
N LEU A 14 2.62 -31.39 10.20
CA LEU A 14 3.22 -30.16 10.70
C LEU A 14 4.09 -30.44 11.90
N ARG A 15 5.22 -29.76 12.02
CA ARG A 15 5.99 -29.65 13.25
C ARG A 15 5.57 -28.35 13.95
N VAL A 16 5.13 -28.51 15.18
CA VAL A 16 4.82 -27.41 16.09
C VAL A 16 5.82 -27.39 17.20
N ARG A 17 6.50 -26.28 17.42
CA ARG A 17 7.44 -26.11 18.53
C ARG A 17 6.98 -25.00 19.44
N ASP A 18 6.75 -25.35 20.71
CA ASP A 18 6.38 -24.42 21.78
C ASP A 18 7.39 -24.53 22.91
N ARG A 19 8.31 -23.61 23.01
CA ARG A 19 9.48 -23.67 23.92
C ARG A 19 10.27 -24.94 23.71
N ASP A 20 10.32 -25.81 24.74
CA ASP A 20 11.06 -27.09 24.74
C ASP A 20 10.20 -28.26 24.25
N THR A 21 8.93 -28.04 23.93
CA THR A 21 8.00 -29.08 23.48
C THR A 21 7.92 -29.10 21.97
N GLU A 22 8.15 -30.25 21.38
CA GLU A 22 7.93 -30.53 19.96
C GLU A 22 6.76 -31.47 19.78
N LEU A 23 5.82 -31.11 18.91
CA LEU A 23 4.63 -31.88 18.57
C LEU A 23 4.53 -32.04 17.06
N ALA A 24 4.25 -33.24 16.59
CA ALA A 24 3.83 -33.50 15.23
C ALA A 24 2.31 -33.49 15.16
N LEU A 25 1.75 -32.63 14.28
CA LEU A 25 0.32 -32.45 14.12
C LEU A 25 -0.09 -32.76 12.68
N ALA A 26 -1.28 -33.32 12.46
CA ALA A 26 -1.85 -33.36 11.13
C ALA A 26 -2.32 -31.97 10.70
N THR A 27 -2.20 -31.64 9.42
CA THR A 27 -2.58 -30.31 8.91
C THR A 27 -4.05 -29.97 9.24
N GLY A 28 -4.94 -30.97 9.21
CA GLY A 28 -6.35 -30.80 9.54
C GLY A 28 -6.63 -30.40 11.01
N ASP A 29 -5.71 -30.74 11.93
CA ASP A 29 -5.87 -30.44 13.36
C ASP A 29 -5.34 -29.04 13.75
N LEU A 30 -4.65 -28.35 12.82
CA LEU A 30 -4.04 -27.06 13.07
C LEU A 30 -5.04 -26.00 13.57
N PRO A 31 -6.24 -25.84 13.00
CA PRO A 31 -7.18 -24.82 13.47
C PRO A 31 -7.57 -25.01 14.93
N ALA A 32 -7.88 -26.23 15.35
CA ALA A 32 -8.25 -26.55 16.74
C ALA A 32 -7.09 -26.27 17.70
N TYR A 33 -5.86 -26.63 17.30
CA TYR A 33 -4.66 -26.35 18.07
C TYR A 33 -4.42 -24.84 18.23
N VAL A 34 -4.49 -24.08 17.13
CA VAL A 34 -4.30 -22.62 17.16
C VAL A 34 -5.36 -21.95 18.01
N GLN A 35 -6.63 -22.33 17.87
CA GLN A 35 -7.72 -21.79 18.66
C GLN A 35 -7.52 -21.99 20.16
N ALA A 36 -7.10 -23.19 20.57
CA ALA A 36 -6.81 -23.48 21.97
C ALA A 36 -5.64 -22.67 22.53
N ARG A 37 -4.61 -22.42 21.71
CA ARG A 37 -3.40 -21.69 22.14
C ARG A 37 -3.52 -20.17 22.06
N GLU A 38 -4.47 -19.61 21.27
CA GLU A 38 -4.68 -18.15 21.17
C GLU A 38 -5.06 -17.50 22.52
N ALA A 39 -5.64 -18.26 23.46
CA ALA A 39 -5.90 -17.79 24.82
C ALA A 39 -4.63 -17.31 25.54
N ASP A 40 -3.47 -17.89 25.25
CA ASP A 40 -2.17 -17.50 25.79
C ASP A 40 -1.52 -16.34 25.01
N ARG A 41 -2.18 -15.88 23.93
CA ARG A 41 -1.72 -14.80 23.06
C ARG A 41 -0.28 -14.98 22.60
N PRO A 42 0.11 -16.13 22.00
CA PRO A 42 1.47 -16.38 21.55
C PRO A 42 1.80 -15.52 20.33
N ARG A 43 3.08 -15.51 19.94
CA ARG A 43 3.50 -15.06 18.62
C ARG A 43 3.71 -16.30 17.75
N TRP A 44 2.84 -16.49 16.76
CA TRP A 44 3.00 -17.55 15.76
C TRP A 44 4.16 -17.24 14.82
N VAL A 45 4.99 -18.21 14.55
CA VAL A 45 6.15 -18.07 13.67
C VAL A 45 6.01 -19.07 12.53
N TRP A 46 6.03 -18.58 11.31
CA TRP A 46 5.88 -19.38 10.09
C TRP A 46 6.60 -18.76 8.90
N ASP A 47 6.74 -19.52 7.82
CA ASP A 47 7.43 -19.09 6.61
C ASP A 47 6.73 -17.91 5.91
N ASP A 48 5.43 -18.00 5.60
CA ASP A 48 4.65 -16.97 4.89
C ASP A 48 3.21 -16.97 5.39
N THR A 49 2.74 -15.84 5.89
CA THR A 49 1.37 -15.68 6.41
C THR A 49 0.30 -16.04 5.37
N ALA A 50 0.54 -15.77 4.08
CA ALA A 50 -0.38 -16.09 3.00
C ALA A 50 -0.57 -17.60 2.77
N ARG A 51 0.35 -18.43 3.27
CA ARG A 51 0.27 -19.90 3.19
C ARG A 51 -0.48 -20.55 4.36
N TRP A 52 -0.47 -19.91 5.54
CA TRP A 52 -1.00 -20.50 6.77
C TRP A 52 -2.34 -19.91 7.17
N TYR A 53 -2.44 -18.59 7.12
CA TYR A 53 -3.54 -17.88 7.77
C TYR A 53 -4.89 -17.98 7.03
N PRO A 54 -4.99 -18.05 5.70
CA PRO A 54 -6.28 -18.19 5.01
C PRO A 54 -7.07 -19.43 5.42
N SER A 55 -6.39 -20.57 5.63
CA SER A 55 -7.05 -21.81 6.10
C SER A 55 -7.57 -21.69 7.53
N LEU A 56 -6.84 -21.00 8.41
CA LEU A 56 -7.28 -20.71 9.77
C LEU A 56 -8.51 -19.81 9.78
N LEU A 57 -8.51 -18.75 8.96
CA LEU A 57 -9.67 -17.85 8.82
C LEU A 57 -10.90 -18.60 8.30
N THR A 58 -10.74 -19.49 7.32
CA THR A 58 -11.82 -20.35 6.80
C THR A 58 -12.39 -21.24 7.88
N ALA A 59 -11.57 -21.70 8.83
CA ALA A 59 -11.99 -22.47 9.99
C ALA A 59 -12.53 -21.60 11.15
N GLY A 60 -12.68 -20.27 10.95
CA GLY A 60 -13.15 -19.34 11.97
C GLY A 60 -12.11 -18.98 13.03
N VAL A 61 -10.84 -19.32 12.82
CA VAL A 61 -9.74 -19.07 13.78
C VAL A 61 -8.97 -17.84 13.38
N ARG A 62 -8.97 -16.83 14.27
CA ARG A 62 -8.20 -15.59 14.11
C ARG A 62 -6.92 -15.63 14.94
N VAL A 63 -5.84 -15.10 14.36
CA VAL A 63 -4.53 -14.97 15.01
C VAL A 63 -4.28 -13.51 15.38
N GLU A 64 -3.90 -13.25 16.65
CA GLU A 64 -3.60 -11.90 17.11
C GLU A 64 -2.24 -11.41 16.61
N ARG A 65 -1.20 -12.25 16.67
CA ARG A 65 0.20 -11.88 16.38
C ARG A 65 0.96 -13.00 15.68
N CYS A 66 1.73 -12.62 14.67
CA CYS A 66 2.67 -13.55 14.06
C CYS A 66 4.07 -12.94 13.85
N HIS A 67 4.99 -13.76 13.39
CA HIS A 67 6.24 -13.39 12.76
C HIS A 67 6.32 -14.12 11.42
N ASP A 68 6.22 -13.35 10.36
CA ASP A 68 6.35 -13.81 8.98
C ASP A 68 7.84 -13.82 8.61
N LEU A 69 8.42 -15.01 8.49
CA LEU A 69 9.86 -15.18 8.29
C LEU A 69 10.31 -14.70 6.91
N ARG A 70 9.50 -14.87 5.88
CA ARG A 70 9.81 -14.38 4.52
C ARG A 70 9.91 -12.85 4.50
N LEU A 71 8.94 -12.15 5.08
CA LEU A 71 8.97 -10.69 5.19
C LEU A 71 10.12 -10.23 6.10
N GLY A 72 10.29 -10.90 7.24
CA GLY A 72 11.35 -10.60 8.19
C GLY A 72 12.75 -10.72 7.56
N ARG A 73 13.02 -11.81 6.85
CA ARG A 73 14.29 -12.03 6.15
C ARG A 73 14.58 -10.92 5.12
N HIS A 74 13.58 -10.59 4.29
CA HIS A 74 13.72 -9.53 3.30
C HIS A 74 14.05 -8.17 3.90
N LEU A 75 13.45 -7.85 5.05
CA LEU A 75 13.71 -6.62 5.79
C LEU A 75 15.12 -6.62 6.40
N VAL A 76 15.49 -7.67 7.13
CA VAL A 76 16.79 -7.76 7.81
C VAL A 76 17.95 -7.74 6.80
N ARG A 77 17.82 -8.43 5.66
CA ARG A 77 18.84 -8.39 4.60
C ARG A 77 19.10 -7.00 4.04
N ARG A 78 18.12 -6.11 4.07
CA ARG A 78 18.21 -4.75 3.52
C ARG A 78 18.37 -3.67 4.58
N ALA A 79 18.25 -4.01 5.86
CA ALA A 79 18.39 -3.05 6.95
C ALA A 79 19.87 -2.67 7.14
N PRO A 80 20.27 -1.40 6.95
CA PRO A 80 21.69 -1.00 7.06
C PRO A 80 22.28 -1.21 8.45
N ALA A 81 21.42 -1.29 9.47
CA ALA A 81 21.84 -1.51 10.86
C ALA A 81 21.99 -2.98 11.23
N ALA A 82 21.54 -3.93 10.41
CA ALA A 82 21.65 -5.36 10.65
C ALA A 82 22.87 -5.94 9.92
N ASP A 83 23.43 -7.02 10.47
CA ASP A 83 24.46 -7.81 9.78
C ASP A 83 23.81 -8.95 8.99
N PRO A 84 23.70 -8.85 7.65
CA PRO A 84 23.04 -9.85 6.82
C PRO A 84 23.79 -11.20 6.84
N ARG A 85 25.07 -11.25 7.23
CA ARG A 85 25.84 -12.50 7.34
C ARG A 85 25.27 -13.43 8.40
N LEU A 86 24.59 -12.89 9.41
CA LEU A 86 23.90 -13.70 10.43
C LEU A 86 22.69 -14.46 9.89
N LEU A 87 22.21 -14.12 8.69
CA LEU A 87 21.16 -14.87 7.99
C LEU A 87 21.72 -15.99 7.12
N GLU A 88 23.06 -16.09 6.95
CA GLU A 88 23.67 -17.11 6.12
C GLU A 88 23.69 -18.47 6.82
N GLY A 89 23.65 -19.53 6.01
CA GLY A 89 23.72 -20.91 6.46
C GLY A 89 22.98 -21.86 5.52
N GLU A 90 22.80 -23.08 5.98
CA GLU A 90 22.01 -24.09 5.31
C GLU A 90 20.61 -23.57 5.00
N GLU A 91 20.05 -23.81 3.82
CA GLU A 91 18.76 -23.30 3.33
C GLU A 91 18.70 -21.78 2.99
N SER A 92 19.77 -20.99 3.16
CA SER A 92 19.73 -19.55 2.89
C SER A 92 19.23 -19.20 1.49
N GLU A 93 19.68 -19.94 0.48
CA GLU A 93 19.21 -19.73 -0.91
C GLU A 93 17.72 -20.02 -1.08
N HIS A 94 17.18 -21.01 -0.37
CA HIS A 94 15.75 -21.34 -0.41
C HIS A 94 14.93 -20.22 0.21
N TRP A 95 15.34 -19.74 1.40
CA TRP A 95 14.69 -18.61 2.07
C TRP A 95 14.73 -17.32 1.22
N ASP A 96 15.83 -17.04 0.52
CA ASP A 96 15.98 -15.87 -0.33
C ASP A 96 15.15 -15.94 -1.62
N ARG A 97 14.86 -17.16 -2.10
CA ARG A 97 14.03 -17.42 -3.28
C ARG A 97 12.52 -17.45 -2.98
N LEU A 98 12.12 -17.51 -1.71
CA LEU A 98 10.70 -17.51 -1.35
C LEU A 98 9.99 -16.30 -1.96
N ARG A 99 9.02 -16.60 -2.84
CA ARG A 99 8.14 -15.58 -3.42
C ARG A 99 6.86 -15.47 -2.60
N PRO A 100 6.19 -14.30 -2.60
CA PRO A 100 4.86 -14.20 -2.03
C PRO A 100 3.96 -15.27 -2.63
N SER A 101 3.21 -16.00 -1.80
CA SER A 101 2.19 -16.92 -2.31
C SER A 101 1.18 -16.12 -3.12
N ALA A 102 0.98 -16.51 -4.38
CA ALA A 102 -0.13 -15.99 -5.16
C ALA A 102 -1.44 -16.58 -4.58
N PRO A 103 -2.56 -15.82 -4.55
CA PRO A 103 -3.86 -16.45 -4.40
C PRO A 103 -3.97 -17.48 -5.51
N SER A 104 -4.49 -18.66 -5.21
CA SER A 104 -4.65 -19.76 -6.15
C SER A 104 -5.46 -19.29 -7.36
N ASP A 105 -4.75 -18.84 -8.39
CA ASP A 105 -5.28 -18.70 -9.73
C ASP A 105 -5.45 -20.14 -10.26
N PRO A 106 -6.57 -20.52 -10.86
CA PRO A 106 -6.68 -21.78 -11.59
C PRO A 106 -5.87 -21.65 -12.89
N ALA A 107 -4.58 -21.39 -12.78
CA ALA A 107 -3.67 -21.40 -13.89
C ALA A 107 -3.52 -22.84 -14.39
N LEU A 108 -3.67 -23.04 -15.67
CA LEU A 108 -3.54 -24.33 -16.37
C LEU A 108 -2.16 -25.02 -16.20
N PHE A 109 -1.22 -24.34 -15.56
CA PHE A 109 0.10 -24.86 -15.21
C PHE A 109 0.48 -24.32 -13.82
N SER A 110 0.41 -25.15 -12.81
CA SER A 110 1.10 -24.90 -11.52
C SER A 110 2.61 -24.89 -11.80
N VAL A 111 3.22 -23.72 -11.79
CA VAL A 111 4.66 -23.62 -11.72
C VAL A 111 5.04 -24.13 -10.32
N ASP A 112 5.50 -25.39 -10.30
CA ASP A 112 6.28 -26.07 -9.26
C ASP A 112 5.94 -25.61 -7.83
N ASP A 113 4.77 -26.03 -7.31
CA ASP A 113 4.46 -26.06 -5.89
C ASP A 113 5.32 -27.16 -5.21
N ARG A 114 6.65 -27.07 -5.34
CA ARG A 114 7.53 -27.80 -4.44
C ARG A 114 7.30 -27.20 -3.07
N VAL A 115 6.56 -27.93 -2.25
CA VAL A 115 6.44 -27.62 -0.83
C VAL A 115 7.85 -27.68 -0.26
N GLU A 116 8.48 -26.51 -0.11
CA GLU A 116 9.78 -26.41 0.52
C GLU A 116 9.58 -26.66 2.02
N PHE A 117 10.25 -27.70 2.52
CA PHE A 117 10.24 -28.05 3.94
C PHE A 117 11.34 -27.24 4.64
N LEU A 118 11.06 -25.98 4.92
CA LEU A 118 12.01 -25.07 5.54
C LEU A 118 11.96 -25.13 7.07
N ASP A 119 13.11 -25.02 7.70
CA ASP A 119 13.21 -24.98 9.16
C ASP A 119 12.92 -23.56 9.68
N ALA A 120 11.65 -23.31 10.01
CA ALA A 120 11.19 -22.01 10.50
C ALA A 120 11.83 -21.63 11.86
N GLU A 121 12.16 -22.60 12.72
CA GLU A 121 12.81 -22.31 14.01
C GLU A 121 14.24 -21.80 13.81
N ARG A 122 15.00 -22.44 12.95
CA ARG A 122 16.37 -22.05 12.67
C ARG A 122 16.43 -20.66 12.02
N GLU A 123 15.51 -20.38 11.08
CA GLU A 123 15.43 -19.08 10.45
C GLU A 123 14.96 -17.98 11.43
N ASP A 124 14.00 -18.27 12.32
CA ASP A 124 13.59 -17.36 13.38
C ASP A 124 14.77 -16.99 14.30
N ALA A 125 15.55 -17.99 14.71
CA ALA A 125 16.74 -17.77 15.55
C ALA A 125 17.78 -16.87 14.85
N ARG A 126 18.01 -17.05 13.54
CA ARG A 126 18.91 -16.22 12.74
C ARG A 126 18.43 -14.77 12.66
N GLN A 127 17.15 -14.57 12.37
CA GLN A 127 16.56 -13.21 12.30
C GLN A 127 16.63 -12.51 13.64
N LEU A 128 16.30 -13.20 14.73
CA LEU A 128 16.42 -12.65 16.09
C LEU A 128 17.87 -12.31 16.44
N ALA A 129 18.84 -13.14 16.08
CA ALA A 129 20.26 -12.86 16.29
C ALA A 129 20.72 -11.62 15.50
N ALA A 130 20.34 -11.52 14.21
CA ALA A 130 20.68 -10.38 13.37
C ALA A 130 20.07 -9.05 13.89
N VAL A 131 18.83 -9.10 14.39
CA VAL A 131 18.19 -7.95 15.03
C VAL A 131 18.87 -7.60 16.35
N ALA A 132 19.15 -8.58 17.20
CA ALA A 132 19.77 -8.37 18.50
C ALA A 132 21.20 -7.79 18.42
N ALA A 133 21.95 -8.15 17.36
CA ALA A 133 23.28 -7.62 17.08
C ALA A 133 23.24 -6.16 16.58
N SER A 134 22.08 -5.65 16.17
CA SER A 134 21.93 -4.29 15.67
C SER A 134 21.88 -3.28 16.84
N ASN A 135 22.54 -2.13 16.65
CA ASN A 135 22.39 -0.99 17.56
C ASN A 135 20.98 -0.33 17.53
N GLU A 136 20.12 -0.77 16.61
CA GLU A 136 18.73 -0.32 16.44
C GLU A 136 17.71 -1.46 16.67
N ALA A 137 18.08 -2.48 17.42
CA ALA A 137 17.26 -3.66 17.68
C ALA A 137 15.79 -3.36 18.06
N PRO A 138 15.47 -2.36 18.92
CA PRO A 138 14.08 -2.04 19.25
C PRO A 138 13.27 -1.54 18.03
N ARG A 139 13.87 -0.72 17.18
CA ARG A 139 13.22 -0.19 15.95
C ARG A 139 13.00 -1.29 14.91
N LEU A 140 14.04 -2.08 14.64
CA LEU A 140 13.95 -3.22 13.72
C LEU A 140 12.94 -4.26 14.22
N GLY A 141 12.92 -4.55 15.51
CA GLY A 141 11.94 -5.45 16.10
C GLY A 141 10.50 -4.95 15.94
N LEU A 142 10.28 -3.64 16.07
CA LEU A 142 8.97 -3.03 15.80
C LEU A 142 8.61 -3.11 14.32
N LEU A 143 9.54 -2.85 13.40
CA LEU A 143 9.33 -2.97 11.96
C LEU A 143 8.90 -4.39 11.56
N LEU A 144 9.60 -5.41 12.05
CA LEU A 144 9.26 -6.81 11.80
C LEU A 144 7.87 -7.18 12.33
N ALA A 145 7.52 -6.67 13.52
CA ALA A 145 6.20 -6.90 14.11
C ALA A 145 5.08 -6.21 13.31
N ALA A 146 5.31 -4.97 12.86
CA ALA A 146 4.36 -4.20 12.07
C ALA A 146 4.12 -4.84 10.70
N GLU A 147 5.17 -5.28 10.01
CA GLU A 147 5.05 -5.97 8.71
C GLU A 147 4.29 -7.30 8.84
N SER A 148 4.62 -8.09 9.86
CA SER A 148 3.94 -9.36 10.12
C SER A 148 2.45 -9.14 10.45
N ALA A 149 2.12 -8.11 11.25
CA ALA A 149 0.74 -7.72 11.52
C ALA A 149 0.02 -7.20 10.26
N GLY A 150 0.74 -6.50 9.39
CA GLY A 150 0.25 -6.11 8.06
C GLY A 150 -0.12 -7.31 7.20
N ALA A 151 0.69 -8.37 7.21
CA ALA A 151 0.37 -9.60 6.49
C ALA A 151 -0.91 -10.28 7.03
N LEU A 152 -1.11 -10.29 8.36
CA LEU A 152 -2.38 -10.76 8.95
C LEU A 152 -3.56 -9.91 8.50
N ALA A 153 -3.44 -8.58 8.53
CA ALA A 153 -4.50 -7.68 8.08
C ALA A 153 -4.84 -7.87 6.60
N ALA A 154 -3.83 -8.07 5.75
CA ALA A 154 -4.03 -8.34 4.33
C ALA A 154 -4.83 -9.64 4.10
N ALA A 155 -4.50 -10.71 4.82
CA ALA A 155 -5.21 -11.97 4.75
C ALA A 155 -6.66 -11.84 5.26
N GLU A 156 -6.88 -11.10 6.36
CA GLU A 156 -8.22 -10.82 6.91
C GLU A 156 -9.10 -10.05 5.92
N MET A 157 -8.57 -8.98 5.29
CA MET A 157 -9.29 -8.21 4.28
C MET A 157 -9.60 -9.02 3.02
N THR A 158 -8.67 -9.87 2.57
CA THR A 158 -8.91 -10.78 1.44
C THR A 158 -9.98 -11.82 1.78
N HIS A 159 -9.96 -12.36 3.00
CA HIS A 159 -10.96 -13.33 3.48
C HIS A 159 -12.36 -12.71 3.55
N ALA A 160 -12.51 -11.58 4.24
CA ALA A 160 -13.78 -10.89 4.39
C ALA A 160 -14.31 -10.35 3.04
N GLY A 161 -13.44 -9.73 2.25
CA GLY A 161 -13.78 -9.06 1.00
C GLY A 161 -14.64 -7.81 1.18
N VAL A 162 -14.61 -6.93 0.21
CA VAL A 162 -15.47 -5.74 0.16
C VAL A 162 -16.86 -6.15 -0.32
N PRO A 163 -17.96 -5.87 0.41
CA PRO A 163 -19.31 -6.08 -0.08
C PRO A 163 -19.52 -5.41 -1.43
N TRP A 164 -20.05 -6.15 -2.41
CA TRP A 164 -20.10 -5.73 -3.80
C TRP A 164 -21.44 -6.06 -4.48
N ARG A 165 -22.10 -5.05 -4.98
CA ARG A 165 -23.36 -5.16 -5.74
C ARG A 165 -23.06 -5.34 -7.22
N VAL A 166 -23.07 -6.59 -7.67
CA VAL A 166 -22.79 -6.96 -9.08
C VAL A 166 -23.80 -6.31 -10.03
N ASP A 167 -25.07 -6.23 -9.64
CA ASP A 167 -26.14 -5.59 -10.42
C ASP A 167 -25.92 -4.07 -10.60
N VAL A 168 -25.40 -3.40 -9.57
CA VAL A 168 -25.02 -1.97 -9.67
C VAL A 168 -23.83 -1.80 -10.59
N HIS A 169 -22.81 -2.66 -10.45
CA HIS A 169 -21.62 -2.62 -11.30
C HIS A 169 -21.95 -2.84 -12.78
N GLU A 170 -22.78 -3.84 -13.08
CA GLU A 170 -23.25 -4.13 -14.45
C GLU A 170 -23.99 -2.93 -15.05
N ARG A 171 -24.89 -2.29 -14.30
CA ARG A 171 -25.58 -1.06 -14.75
C ARG A 171 -24.59 0.07 -15.04
N LEU A 172 -23.64 0.35 -14.13
CA LEU A 172 -22.63 1.39 -14.30
C LEU A 172 -21.79 1.19 -15.55
N LEU A 173 -21.36 -0.05 -15.80
CA LEU A 173 -20.60 -0.36 -17.02
C LEU A 173 -21.46 -0.22 -18.27
N THR A 174 -22.71 -0.67 -18.22
CA THR A 174 -23.66 -0.55 -19.34
C THR A 174 -23.94 0.92 -19.68
N ASP A 175 -24.15 1.75 -18.67
CA ASP A 175 -24.41 3.20 -18.84
C ASP A 175 -23.20 3.94 -19.42
N LEU A 176 -21.99 3.55 -19.04
CA LEU A 176 -20.74 4.21 -19.48
C LEU A 176 -20.19 3.68 -20.80
N LEU A 177 -20.34 2.40 -21.06
CA LEU A 177 -19.66 1.68 -22.15
C LEU A 177 -20.61 1.07 -23.19
N GLY A 178 -21.91 1.06 -22.89
CA GLY A 178 -22.92 0.31 -23.66
C GLY A 178 -23.04 -1.15 -23.19
N PRO A 179 -23.85 -1.98 -23.89
CA PRO A 179 -24.03 -3.38 -23.53
C PRO A 179 -22.71 -4.15 -23.49
N ARG A 180 -22.64 -5.18 -22.62
CA ARG A 180 -21.47 -6.04 -22.50
C ARG A 180 -21.08 -6.63 -23.86
N PRO A 181 -19.86 -6.38 -24.34
CA PRO A 181 -19.43 -6.87 -25.65
C PRO A 181 -19.10 -8.36 -25.62
N PRO A 182 -19.08 -9.07 -26.78
CA PRO A 182 -18.46 -10.38 -26.88
C PRO A 182 -17.01 -10.37 -26.39
N ARG A 183 -16.51 -11.52 -25.93
CA ARG A 183 -15.15 -11.64 -25.40
C ARG A 183 -14.11 -11.18 -26.42
N GLY A 184 -13.24 -10.27 -26.00
CA GLY A 184 -12.19 -9.68 -26.85
C GLY A 184 -12.65 -8.52 -27.74
N ALA A 185 -13.94 -8.18 -27.77
CA ALA A 185 -14.44 -7.02 -28.52
C ALA A 185 -14.40 -5.74 -27.68
N ARG A 186 -14.25 -4.61 -28.35
CA ARG A 186 -14.32 -3.29 -27.73
C ARG A 186 -15.78 -2.92 -27.47
N PRO A 187 -16.12 -2.34 -26.29
CA PRO A 187 -17.46 -1.83 -26.00
C PRO A 187 -17.90 -0.74 -26.99
N GLN A 188 -19.20 -0.69 -27.27
CA GLN A 188 -19.79 0.26 -28.23
C GLN A 188 -19.49 1.73 -27.87
N GLY A 189 -19.55 2.10 -26.60
CA GLY A 189 -19.24 3.45 -26.12
C GLY A 189 -17.77 3.84 -26.36
N LEU A 190 -16.83 2.90 -26.24
CA LEU A 190 -15.43 3.14 -26.57
C LEU A 190 -15.21 3.24 -28.08
N GLU A 191 -15.93 2.46 -28.90
CA GLU A 191 -15.81 2.56 -30.36
C GLU A 191 -16.38 3.87 -30.88
N ALA A 192 -17.48 4.36 -30.31
CA ALA A 192 -18.02 5.69 -30.63
C ALA A 192 -17.01 6.80 -30.33
N LEU A 193 -16.40 6.79 -29.16
CA LEU A 193 -15.36 7.78 -28.81
C LEU A 193 -14.11 7.65 -29.68
N ALA A 194 -13.72 6.42 -30.04
CA ALA A 194 -12.62 6.20 -30.99
C ALA A 194 -12.93 6.79 -32.38
N ALA A 195 -14.17 6.68 -32.83
CA ALA A 195 -14.62 7.30 -34.09
C ALA A 195 -14.56 8.84 -34.01
N GLU A 196 -15.02 9.46 -32.91
CA GLU A 196 -14.90 10.89 -32.68
C GLU A 196 -13.44 11.36 -32.72
N VAL A 197 -12.54 10.62 -32.04
CA VAL A 197 -11.10 10.91 -32.05
C VAL A 197 -10.53 10.83 -33.46
N ARG A 198 -10.85 9.76 -34.23
CA ARG A 198 -10.42 9.60 -35.63
C ARG A 198 -10.90 10.74 -36.52
N GLN A 199 -12.15 11.14 -36.37
CA GLN A 199 -12.75 12.23 -37.12
C GLN A 199 -12.05 13.58 -36.78
N ALA A 200 -11.87 13.87 -35.49
CA ALA A 200 -11.27 15.13 -35.05
C ALA A 200 -9.82 15.30 -35.51
N PHE A 201 -9.04 14.21 -35.57
CA PHE A 201 -7.66 14.25 -36.08
C PHE A 201 -7.56 14.02 -37.61
N GLY A 202 -8.66 13.73 -38.31
CA GLY A 202 -8.65 13.47 -39.76
C GLY A 202 -7.88 12.19 -40.14
N ILE A 203 -7.77 11.21 -39.25
CA ILE A 203 -7.01 9.97 -39.45
C ILE A 203 -7.94 8.75 -39.22
N PRO A 204 -8.59 8.22 -40.26
CA PRO A 204 -9.59 7.14 -40.15
C PRO A 204 -9.05 5.84 -39.52
N ALA A 205 -7.77 5.55 -39.68
CA ALA A 205 -7.12 4.34 -39.16
C ALA A 205 -6.44 4.53 -37.79
N LEU A 206 -6.57 5.69 -37.15
CA LEU A 206 -5.93 5.97 -35.86
C LEU A 206 -6.42 4.99 -34.79
N ASN A 207 -5.47 4.33 -34.14
CA ASN A 207 -5.74 3.51 -32.96
C ASN A 207 -5.49 4.35 -31.68
N PRO A 208 -6.54 4.73 -30.92
CA PRO A 208 -6.39 5.53 -29.70
C PRO A 208 -5.66 4.80 -28.56
N ASP A 209 -5.51 3.48 -28.62
CA ASP A 209 -4.75 2.70 -27.64
C ASP A 209 -3.24 2.70 -27.92
N SER A 210 -2.85 3.03 -29.16
CA SER A 210 -1.45 3.09 -29.58
C SER A 210 -0.82 4.43 -29.20
N ARG A 211 0.05 4.44 -28.19
CA ARG A 211 0.79 5.65 -27.79
C ARG A 211 1.64 6.25 -28.93
N PRO A 212 2.38 5.46 -29.73
CA PRO A 212 3.14 5.99 -30.85
C PRO A 212 2.25 6.66 -31.90
N GLU A 213 1.12 6.04 -32.27
CA GLU A 213 0.18 6.58 -33.25
C GLU A 213 -0.47 7.88 -32.75
N LEU A 214 -0.88 7.92 -31.46
CA LEU A 214 -1.40 9.14 -30.84
C LEU A 214 -0.39 10.28 -30.85
N LEU A 215 0.87 10.02 -30.50
CA LEU A 215 1.92 11.05 -30.55
C LEU A 215 2.16 11.55 -31.98
N ALA A 216 2.13 10.66 -32.98
CA ALA A 216 2.25 11.03 -34.37
C ALA A 216 1.04 11.88 -34.84
N ALA A 217 -0.18 11.51 -34.43
CA ALA A 217 -1.40 12.27 -34.71
C ALA A 217 -1.38 13.68 -34.10
N LEU A 218 -0.97 13.80 -32.82
CA LEU A 218 -0.83 15.08 -32.12
C LEU A 218 0.17 16.00 -32.84
N ARG A 219 1.35 15.47 -33.19
CA ARG A 219 2.38 16.22 -33.94
C ARG A 219 1.89 16.65 -35.32
N ARG A 220 1.16 15.78 -36.05
CA ARG A 220 0.57 16.11 -37.36
C ARG A 220 -0.45 17.23 -37.25
N ALA A 221 -1.17 17.31 -36.12
CA ALA A 221 -2.09 18.40 -35.82
C ALA A 221 -1.39 19.68 -35.32
N GLY A 222 -0.06 19.74 -35.34
CA GLY A 222 0.73 20.90 -34.89
C GLY A 222 0.81 21.05 -33.36
N LEU A 223 0.48 19.99 -32.59
CA LEU A 223 0.49 20.02 -31.13
C LEU A 223 1.81 19.52 -30.60
N ASP A 224 2.46 20.33 -29.73
CA ASP A 224 3.72 19.95 -29.08
C ASP A 224 3.43 19.05 -27.85
N ALA A 225 3.30 17.76 -28.10
CA ALA A 225 3.10 16.75 -27.07
C ALA A 225 4.33 15.88 -26.90
N THR A 226 4.88 15.85 -25.71
CA THR A 226 6.02 14.99 -25.32
C THR A 226 5.56 13.58 -24.93
N ASP A 227 4.33 13.47 -24.44
CA ASP A 227 3.67 12.22 -24.06
C ASP A 227 2.15 12.30 -24.22
N THR A 228 1.46 11.17 -23.96
CA THR A 228 -0.01 11.08 -24.03
C THR A 228 -0.67 11.06 -22.64
N ARG A 229 -0.03 11.59 -21.62
CA ARG A 229 -0.61 11.67 -20.26
C ARG A 229 -1.73 12.70 -20.23
N ALA A 230 -2.72 12.47 -19.39
CA ALA A 230 -3.85 13.38 -19.25
C ALA A 230 -3.42 14.81 -18.87
N SER A 231 -2.37 14.98 -18.05
CA SER A 231 -1.82 16.27 -17.68
C SER A 231 -1.18 17.02 -18.86
N THR A 232 -0.55 16.32 -19.79
CA THR A 232 0.00 16.89 -21.03
C THR A 232 -1.14 17.25 -21.98
N LEU A 233 -2.06 16.30 -22.21
CA LEU A 233 -3.18 16.49 -23.13
C LEU A 233 -4.10 17.67 -22.75
N ARG A 234 -4.40 17.85 -21.44
CA ARG A 234 -5.25 18.96 -20.95
C ARG A 234 -4.70 20.37 -21.25
N ARG A 235 -3.42 20.51 -21.58
CA ARG A 235 -2.80 21.80 -21.93
C ARG A 235 -2.88 22.12 -23.42
N LEU A 236 -3.36 21.15 -24.22
CA LEU A 236 -3.43 21.28 -25.67
C LEU A 236 -4.82 21.73 -26.09
N GLU A 237 -4.88 22.64 -27.04
CA GLU A 237 -6.13 23.17 -27.60
C GLU A 237 -6.38 22.54 -28.97
N HIS A 238 -7.28 21.54 -29.01
CA HIS A 238 -7.70 20.86 -30.25
C HIS A 238 -9.03 20.12 -30.01
N PRO A 239 -9.97 20.11 -30.97
CA PRO A 239 -11.27 19.45 -30.80
C PRO A 239 -11.20 17.98 -30.43
N GLY A 240 -10.15 17.27 -30.84
CA GLY A 240 -9.94 15.86 -30.53
C GLY A 240 -9.46 15.58 -29.11
N ILE A 241 -9.05 16.58 -28.31
CA ILE A 241 -8.49 16.37 -26.98
C ILE A 241 -9.56 15.91 -25.98
N VAL A 242 -10.73 16.53 -25.98
CA VAL A 242 -11.82 16.18 -25.05
C VAL A 242 -12.28 14.72 -25.28
N PRO A 243 -12.65 14.29 -26.50
CA PRO A 243 -13.01 12.89 -26.73
C PRO A 243 -11.86 11.93 -26.48
N LEU A 244 -10.60 12.30 -26.75
CA LEU A 244 -9.44 11.48 -26.42
C LEU A 244 -9.26 11.28 -24.92
N LEU A 245 -9.39 12.31 -24.11
CA LEU A 245 -9.30 12.20 -22.65
C LEU A 245 -10.42 11.31 -22.10
N ARG A 246 -11.65 11.46 -22.61
CA ARG A 246 -12.78 10.61 -22.21
C ARG A 246 -12.57 9.16 -22.65
N TYR A 247 -12.10 8.94 -23.88
CA TYR A 247 -11.72 7.61 -24.37
C TYR A 247 -10.71 6.93 -23.44
N LYS A 248 -9.60 7.62 -23.11
CA LYS A 248 -8.55 7.08 -22.23
C LYS A 248 -9.07 6.75 -20.83
N GLN A 249 -9.95 7.58 -20.28
CA GLN A 249 -10.55 7.33 -18.97
C GLN A 249 -11.43 6.08 -18.99
N LEU A 250 -12.31 5.94 -19.97
CA LEU A 250 -13.22 4.79 -20.09
C LEU A 250 -12.48 3.52 -20.53
N ALA A 251 -11.47 3.62 -21.39
CA ALA A 251 -10.62 2.49 -21.76
C ALA A 251 -9.85 1.95 -20.54
N HIS A 252 -9.33 2.83 -19.70
CA HIS A 252 -8.69 2.44 -18.44
C HIS A 252 -9.68 1.73 -17.51
N LEU A 253 -10.87 2.32 -17.32
CA LEU A 253 -11.94 1.69 -16.51
C LEU A 253 -12.30 0.30 -17.04
N PHE A 254 -12.49 0.16 -18.36
CA PHE A 254 -12.82 -1.12 -18.99
C PHE A 254 -11.72 -2.19 -18.76
N GLN A 255 -10.46 -1.79 -18.85
CA GLN A 255 -9.32 -2.69 -18.66
C GLN A 255 -9.13 -3.09 -17.19
N THR A 256 -9.34 -2.16 -16.25
CA THR A 256 -9.01 -2.37 -14.83
C THR A 256 -10.19 -2.84 -13.99
N ASN A 257 -11.42 -2.43 -14.32
CA ASN A 257 -12.64 -2.71 -13.55
C ASN A 257 -13.85 -3.01 -14.44
N GLY A 258 -13.63 -3.50 -15.68
CA GLY A 258 -14.68 -3.93 -16.59
C GLY A 258 -15.28 -5.29 -16.20
N TRP A 259 -16.11 -5.85 -17.10
CA TRP A 259 -16.80 -7.13 -16.87
C TRP A 259 -15.85 -8.30 -16.59
N ALA A 260 -14.72 -8.39 -17.31
CA ALA A 260 -13.73 -9.45 -17.08
C ALA A 260 -13.12 -9.36 -15.67
N TRP A 261 -12.90 -8.14 -15.18
CA TRP A 261 -12.46 -7.91 -13.81
C TRP A 261 -13.53 -8.39 -12.80
N ALA A 262 -14.79 -8.04 -13.01
CA ALA A 262 -15.88 -8.47 -12.13
C ALA A 262 -16.02 -10.01 -12.11
N ASP A 263 -15.95 -10.66 -13.27
CA ASP A 263 -16.01 -12.12 -13.39
C ASP A 263 -14.87 -12.82 -12.62
N GLN A 264 -13.69 -12.19 -12.58
CA GLN A 264 -12.49 -12.78 -11.97
C GLN A 264 -12.39 -12.49 -10.46
N TRP A 265 -12.74 -11.27 -10.04
CA TRP A 265 -12.40 -10.78 -8.70
C TRP A 265 -13.60 -10.64 -7.77
N VAL A 266 -14.83 -10.77 -8.27
CA VAL A 266 -16.05 -10.69 -7.47
C VAL A 266 -16.73 -12.04 -7.42
N SER A 267 -16.83 -12.61 -6.23
CA SER A 267 -17.52 -13.88 -6.00
C SER A 267 -18.33 -13.85 -4.70
N GLY A 268 -19.52 -14.44 -4.70
CA GLY A 268 -20.40 -14.46 -3.54
C GLY A 268 -20.75 -13.05 -3.02
N GLY A 269 -20.89 -12.06 -3.92
CA GLY A 269 -21.21 -10.69 -3.53
C GLY A 269 -20.06 -9.96 -2.82
N ARG A 270 -18.82 -10.41 -3.00
CA ARG A 270 -17.61 -9.82 -2.40
C ARG A 270 -16.53 -9.61 -3.45
N PHE A 271 -15.95 -8.43 -3.49
CA PHE A 271 -14.67 -8.17 -4.13
C PHE A 271 -13.55 -8.53 -3.16
N ARG A 272 -12.64 -9.43 -3.55
CA ARG A 272 -11.52 -9.87 -2.73
C ARG A 272 -10.21 -9.32 -3.27
N PRO A 273 -9.70 -8.23 -2.66
CA PRO A 273 -8.42 -7.65 -3.09
C PRO A 273 -7.26 -8.60 -2.81
N SER A 274 -6.31 -8.69 -3.74
CA SER A 274 -5.07 -9.43 -3.54
C SER A 274 -3.95 -8.46 -3.15
N TYR A 275 -3.69 -8.33 -1.85
CA TYR A 275 -2.64 -7.48 -1.33
C TYR A 275 -1.29 -8.19 -1.25
N GLN A 276 -0.22 -7.44 -1.52
CA GLN A 276 1.15 -7.82 -1.22
C GLN A 276 1.75 -6.85 -0.19
N PRO A 277 1.80 -7.24 1.09
CA PRO A 277 2.57 -6.50 2.09
C PRO A 277 4.03 -6.34 1.66
N ALA A 278 4.63 -5.19 1.94
CA ALA A 278 5.99 -4.82 1.50
C ALA A 278 6.24 -4.94 -0.02
N GLY A 279 5.20 -4.88 -0.85
CA GLY A 279 5.30 -5.08 -2.30
C GLY A 279 6.02 -3.96 -3.05
N SER A 280 6.23 -2.80 -2.43
CA SER A 280 7.06 -1.72 -2.96
C SER A 280 8.36 -1.55 -2.16
N SER A 281 9.35 -0.93 -2.77
CA SER A 281 10.64 -0.65 -2.11
C SER A 281 10.50 0.20 -0.85
N THR A 282 9.52 1.09 -0.78
CA THR A 282 9.23 1.92 0.40
C THR A 282 8.44 1.19 1.49
N GLY A 283 8.04 -0.06 1.27
CA GLY A 283 7.20 -0.82 2.20
C GLY A 283 5.70 -0.57 2.06
N ARG A 284 5.28 0.31 1.15
CA ARG A 284 3.87 0.38 0.76
C ARG A 284 3.44 -0.94 0.16
N TRP A 285 2.21 -1.31 0.39
CA TRP A 285 1.65 -2.50 -0.22
C TRP A 285 1.53 -2.35 -1.73
N SER A 286 1.62 -3.45 -2.45
CA SER A 286 1.23 -3.58 -3.84
C SER A 286 0.06 -4.54 -3.99
N SER A 287 -0.43 -4.72 -5.19
CA SER A 287 -1.50 -5.66 -5.51
C SER A 287 -1.05 -6.56 -6.65
N ASN A 288 -1.28 -7.87 -6.53
CA ASN A 288 -1.02 -8.86 -7.58
C ASN A 288 -2.18 -9.01 -8.56
N GLY A 289 -3.23 -8.22 -8.41
CA GLY A 289 -4.41 -8.28 -9.26
C GLY A 289 -5.62 -7.61 -8.61
N GLY A 290 -6.71 -7.54 -9.34
CA GLY A 290 -7.94 -6.90 -8.88
C GLY A 290 -7.89 -5.38 -8.77
N GLY A 291 -6.72 -4.74 -8.98
CA GLY A 291 -6.60 -3.29 -8.93
C GLY A 291 -6.91 -2.68 -7.56
N ALA A 292 -6.65 -3.40 -6.45
CA ALA A 292 -6.99 -2.99 -5.09
C ALA A 292 -6.43 -1.60 -4.71
N LEU A 293 -5.29 -1.21 -5.27
CA LEU A 293 -4.66 0.09 -5.01
C LEU A 293 -5.06 1.20 -6.00
N SER A 294 -6.08 0.96 -6.82
CA SER A 294 -6.54 1.90 -7.83
C SER A 294 -8.06 1.72 -8.03
N PHE A 295 -8.82 2.07 -7.00
CA PHE A 295 -10.27 1.92 -6.99
C PHE A 295 -10.95 3.12 -7.65
N PRO A 296 -11.33 3.05 -8.94
CA PRO A 296 -11.89 4.20 -9.65
C PRO A 296 -13.19 4.68 -9.03
N VAL A 297 -13.35 5.99 -8.94
CA VAL A 297 -14.57 6.63 -8.38
C VAL A 297 -15.84 6.14 -9.09
N GLN A 298 -15.74 5.82 -10.39
CA GLN A 298 -16.86 5.37 -11.21
C GLN A 298 -17.48 4.05 -10.74
N VAL A 299 -16.71 3.15 -10.14
CA VAL A 299 -17.22 1.85 -9.66
C VAL A 299 -17.47 1.79 -8.15
N ARG A 300 -17.09 2.83 -7.41
CA ARG A 300 -17.36 2.93 -5.96
C ARG A 300 -18.84 2.74 -5.58
N PRO A 301 -19.83 3.16 -6.41
CA PRO A 301 -21.24 2.92 -6.08
C PRO A 301 -21.64 1.44 -6.00
N ALA A 302 -20.83 0.53 -6.55
CA ALA A 302 -21.07 -0.91 -6.43
C ALA A 302 -20.59 -1.48 -5.07
N ALA A 303 -19.70 -0.79 -4.36
CA ALA A 303 -19.30 -1.15 -3.01
C ALA A 303 -20.37 -0.61 -2.02
N VAL A 304 -21.27 -1.50 -1.57
CA VAL A 304 -22.39 -1.19 -0.68
C VAL A 304 -22.34 -2.14 0.51
N ALA A 305 -22.40 -1.59 1.71
CA ALA A 305 -22.42 -2.36 2.95
C ALA A 305 -23.64 -3.31 3.00
N ASP A 306 -23.50 -4.43 3.69
CA ASP A 306 -24.56 -5.40 3.88
C ASP A 306 -25.78 -4.77 4.61
N GLU A 307 -26.91 -5.43 4.55
CA GLU A 307 -28.10 -4.98 5.28
C GLU A 307 -27.82 -4.94 6.79
N GLY A 308 -28.19 -3.84 7.45
CA GLY A 308 -27.88 -3.61 8.86
C GLY A 308 -26.42 -3.23 9.17
N TRP A 309 -25.58 -3.09 8.13
CA TRP A 309 -24.16 -2.70 8.24
C TRP A 309 -23.88 -1.39 7.54
N VAL A 310 -22.72 -0.80 7.88
CA VAL A 310 -22.20 0.42 7.25
C VAL A 310 -20.69 0.29 7.00
N PHE A 311 -20.17 1.15 6.13
CA PHE A 311 -18.74 1.42 6.02
C PHE A 311 -18.37 2.61 6.91
N VAL A 312 -17.30 2.47 7.67
CA VAL A 312 -16.58 3.58 8.27
C VAL A 312 -15.30 3.78 7.45
N VAL A 313 -15.29 4.84 6.67
CA VAL A 313 -14.17 5.21 5.79
C VAL A 313 -13.37 6.30 6.47
N ALA A 314 -12.08 6.11 6.61
CA ALA A 314 -11.18 7.07 7.24
C ALA A 314 -9.92 7.29 6.40
N ASP A 315 -9.65 8.55 6.07
CA ASP A 315 -8.48 9.02 5.31
C ASP A 315 -7.63 9.92 6.19
N VAL A 316 -6.31 9.73 6.17
CA VAL A 316 -5.36 10.50 6.98
C VAL A 316 -5.01 11.81 6.29
N ALA A 317 -5.34 12.92 6.91
CA ALA A 317 -5.01 14.23 6.37
C ALA A 317 -3.48 14.47 6.36
N GLN A 318 -2.90 14.67 5.18
CA GLN A 318 -1.51 15.11 5.01
C GLN A 318 -0.48 14.18 5.69
N LEU A 319 -0.61 12.85 5.52
CA LEU A 319 0.24 11.86 6.18
C LEU A 319 1.74 12.13 6.02
N GLU A 320 2.25 12.24 4.79
CA GLU A 320 3.69 12.40 4.54
C GLU A 320 4.27 13.69 5.15
N PRO A 321 3.65 14.88 5.04
CA PRO A 321 4.07 16.08 5.77
C PRO A 321 4.16 15.92 7.28
N ARG A 322 3.19 15.24 7.89
CA ARG A 322 3.16 15.00 9.34
C ARG A 322 4.24 14.02 9.77
N VAL A 323 4.46 12.98 8.97
CA VAL A 323 5.59 12.06 9.15
C VAL A 323 6.92 12.79 9.07
N LEU A 324 7.10 13.69 8.10
CA LEU A 324 8.31 14.51 8.00
C LEU A 324 8.51 15.38 9.26
N ALA A 325 7.46 16.00 9.77
CA ALA A 325 7.52 16.77 11.01
C ALA A 325 7.98 15.90 12.19
N GLY A 326 7.40 14.70 12.32
CA GLY A 326 7.72 13.77 13.42
C GLY A 326 9.13 13.21 13.36
N MET A 327 9.59 12.77 12.17
CA MET A 327 10.88 12.12 12.04
C MET A 327 12.08 13.08 11.99
N SER A 328 11.87 14.34 11.60
CA SER A 328 12.94 15.34 11.51
C SER A 328 13.34 15.97 12.83
N GLY A 329 12.49 15.89 13.86
CA GLY A 329 12.69 16.62 15.10
C GLY A 329 12.46 18.14 14.98
N ASP A 330 11.95 18.64 13.84
CA ASP A 330 11.72 20.06 13.60
C ASP A 330 10.53 20.57 14.40
N ARG A 331 10.83 21.22 15.53
CA ARG A 331 9.80 21.73 16.44
C ARG A 331 8.90 22.79 15.82
N ALA A 332 9.40 23.56 14.84
CA ALA A 332 8.59 24.56 14.17
C ALA A 332 7.56 23.89 13.25
N LEU A 333 7.98 22.92 12.45
CA LEU A 333 7.07 22.14 11.60
C LEU A 333 6.11 21.28 12.45
N ALA A 334 6.59 20.74 13.59
CA ALA A 334 5.75 19.98 14.51
C ALA A 334 4.61 20.84 15.09
N ARG A 335 4.85 22.13 15.43
CA ARG A 335 3.77 23.04 15.84
C ARG A 335 2.76 23.27 14.73
N SER A 336 3.21 23.52 13.49
CA SER A 336 2.31 23.64 12.34
C SER A 336 1.51 22.35 12.07
N ALA A 337 2.01 21.18 12.51
CA ALA A 337 1.37 19.88 12.38
C ALA A 337 0.38 19.56 13.50
N GLN A 338 0.19 20.45 14.49
CA GLN A 338 -0.88 20.33 15.47
C GLN A 338 -2.21 20.77 14.85
N GLY A 339 -3.29 20.05 15.19
CA GLY A 339 -4.61 20.33 14.65
C GLY A 339 -4.88 19.74 13.27
N ALA A 340 -6.01 20.15 12.66
CA ALA A 340 -6.59 19.49 11.48
C ALA A 340 -5.82 19.72 10.17
N ASP A 341 -5.20 20.88 9.98
CA ASP A 341 -4.57 21.26 8.71
C ASP A 341 -3.16 21.84 8.90
N LEU A 342 -2.15 21.01 8.62
CA LEU A 342 -0.73 21.39 8.69
C LEU A 342 -0.40 22.54 7.72
N TYR A 343 -0.98 22.56 6.54
CA TYR A 343 -0.70 23.63 5.57
C TYR A 343 -1.25 24.98 6.04
N GLN A 344 -2.43 24.98 6.66
CA GLN A 344 -2.96 26.18 7.29
C GLN A 344 -2.09 26.60 8.49
N GLY A 345 -1.66 25.65 9.31
CA GLY A 345 -0.71 25.92 10.41
C GLY A 345 0.59 26.59 9.93
N MET A 346 1.10 26.23 8.74
CA MET A 346 2.26 26.91 8.14
C MET A 346 1.95 28.36 7.71
N VAL A 347 0.73 28.65 7.28
CA VAL A 347 0.28 30.02 6.97
C VAL A 347 0.15 30.83 8.26
N ASP A 348 -0.47 30.28 9.28
CA ASP A 348 -0.68 30.93 10.58
C ASP A 348 0.65 31.23 11.28
N ASP A 349 1.65 30.38 11.09
CA ASP A 349 3.04 30.58 11.54
C ASP A 349 3.82 31.62 10.68
N GLY A 350 3.21 32.17 9.64
CA GLY A 350 3.84 33.13 8.73
C GLY A 350 4.95 32.55 7.83
N ALA A 351 4.99 31.25 7.66
CA ALA A 351 6.00 30.58 6.82
C ALA A 351 5.77 30.80 5.34
N VAL A 352 4.51 30.91 4.93
CA VAL A 352 4.04 31.14 3.55
C VAL A 352 2.77 32.00 3.56
N ALA A 353 2.42 32.57 2.40
CA ALA A 353 1.27 33.46 2.28
C ALA A 353 -0.06 32.70 2.17
N THR A 354 -0.08 31.55 1.50
CA THR A 354 -1.31 30.79 1.26
C THR A 354 -1.14 29.30 1.56
N ARG A 355 -2.26 28.63 1.84
CA ARG A 355 -2.33 27.18 2.02
C ARG A 355 -1.82 26.41 0.79
N ASN A 356 -2.08 26.93 -0.42
CA ASN A 356 -1.59 26.31 -1.66
C ASN A 356 -0.06 26.42 -1.77
N ASP A 357 0.53 27.56 -1.37
CA ASP A 357 1.99 27.73 -1.34
C ASP A 357 2.63 26.77 -0.34
N ALA A 358 2.02 26.58 0.84
CA ALA A 358 2.46 25.58 1.80
C ALA A 358 2.50 24.18 1.18
N LYS A 359 1.41 23.77 0.53
CA LYS A 359 1.31 22.48 -0.13
C LYS A 359 2.35 22.30 -1.24
N LEU A 360 2.44 23.26 -2.15
CA LEU A 360 3.38 23.21 -3.28
C LEU A 360 4.84 23.22 -2.81
N GLY A 361 5.18 24.07 -1.83
CA GLY A 361 6.52 24.17 -1.30
C GLY A 361 6.95 22.91 -0.55
N LEU A 362 6.10 22.37 0.32
CA LEU A 362 6.43 21.18 1.11
C LEU A 362 6.49 19.91 0.26
N LEU A 363 5.53 19.70 -0.64
CA LEU A 363 5.57 18.61 -1.60
C LEU A 363 6.77 18.76 -2.56
N GLY A 364 7.04 19.99 -3.04
CA GLY A 364 8.20 20.30 -3.86
C GLY A 364 9.52 19.89 -3.19
N ALA A 365 9.66 20.17 -1.90
CA ALA A 365 10.83 19.76 -1.13
C ALA A 365 10.95 18.24 -1.00
N MET A 366 9.87 17.54 -0.68
CA MET A 366 9.88 16.08 -0.52
C MET A 366 10.13 15.35 -1.85
N TYR A 367 9.63 15.88 -2.98
CA TYR A 367 9.75 15.25 -4.31
C TYR A 367 10.87 15.83 -5.19
N GLY A 368 11.61 16.84 -4.70
CA GLY A 368 12.77 17.40 -5.38
C GLY A 368 12.46 18.38 -6.51
N ALA A 369 11.39 19.19 -6.38
CA ALA A 369 11.13 20.31 -7.28
C ALA A 369 12.10 21.45 -6.96
N THR A 370 13.11 21.67 -7.82
CA THR A 370 14.22 22.64 -7.58
C THR A 370 14.18 23.86 -8.50
N SER A 371 13.16 23.99 -9.38
CA SER A 371 13.09 25.04 -10.39
C SER A 371 11.77 25.81 -10.34
N GLY A 372 11.78 27.04 -10.87
CA GLY A 372 10.62 27.89 -10.98
C GLY A 372 10.09 28.44 -9.64
N GLU A 373 8.79 28.62 -9.55
CA GLU A 373 8.10 29.16 -8.38
C GLU A 373 8.25 28.27 -7.14
N SER A 374 8.15 26.94 -7.33
CA SER A 374 8.37 25.95 -6.27
C SER A 374 9.79 26.04 -5.67
N GLY A 375 10.82 26.31 -6.48
CA GLY A 375 12.19 26.45 -5.99
C GLY A 375 12.39 27.65 -5.05
N ARG A 376 11.72 28.77 -5.34
CA ARG A 376 11.74 29.97 -4.46
C ARG A 376 11.02 29.72 -3.13
N MET A 377 9.89 29.03 -3.16
CA MET A 377 9.16 28.63 -1.95
C MET A 377 9.97 27.68 -1.08
N VAL A 378 10.60 26.67 -1.68
CA VAL A 378 11.49 25.72 -0.98
C VAL A 378 12.58 26.46 -0.22
N ALA A 379 13.24 27.46 -0.81
CA ALA A 379 14.28 28.25 -0.15
C ALA A 379 13.78 29.04 1.08
N GLY A 380 12.53 29.56 1.03
CA GLY A 380 11.87 30.20 2.17
C GLY A 380 11.59 29.21 3.30
N LEU A 381 10.99 28.08 2.96
CA LEU A 381 10.63 27.01 3.90
C LEU A 381 11.86 26.34 4.53
N THR A 382 12.97 26.19 3.78
CA THR A 382 14.23 25.64 4.31
C THR A 382 14.79 26.49 5.47
N ARG A 383 14.63 27.81 5.40
CA ARG A 383 15.05 28.69 6.51
C ARG A 383 14.14 28.58 7.71
N ARG A 384 12.87 28.32 7.51
CA ARG A 384 11.86 28.22 8.58
C ARG A 384 11.86 26.87 9.26
N TYR A 385 12.08 25.78 8.49
CA TYR A 385 12.04 24.38 8.92
C TYR A 385 13.36 23.66 8.55
N PRO A 386 14.50 24.09 9.12
CA PRO A 386 15.82 23.64 8.65
C PRO A 386 16.08 22.16 8.91
N GLN A 387 15.52 21.58 9.98
CA GLN A 387 15.73 20.17 10.31
C GLN A 387 14.93 19.27 9.35
N ALA A 388 13.69 19.63 9.06
CA ALA A 388 12.83 18.87 8.16
C ALA A 388 13.40 18.86 6.72
N PHE A 389 13.80 20.02 6.20
CA PHE A 389 14.37 20.13 4.87
C PHE A 389 15.81 19.56 4.81
N GLY A 390 16.58 19.71 5.89
CA GLY A 390 17.90 19.10 6.03
C GLY A 390 17.86 17.58 5.90
N LEU A 391 16.91 16.93 6.57
CA LEU A 391 16.74 15.48 6.55
C LEU A 391 16.52 14.93 5.13
N VAL A 392 15.59 15.51 4.37
CA VAL A 392 15.32 15.04 3.00
C VAL A 392 16.45 15.40 2.03
N GLU A 393 17.13 16.52 2.26
CA GLU A 393 18.31 16.90 1.46
C GLU A 393 19.50 15.97 1.72
N GLU A 394 19.76 15.60 2.96
CA GLU A 394 20.81 14.62 3.31
C GLU A 394 20.51 13.25 2.69
N ALA A 395 19.25 12.80 2.72
CA ALA A 395 18.84 11.59 2.06
C ALA A 395 19.08 11.65 0.53
N ALA A 396 18.79 12.79 -0.09
CA ALA A 396 19.07 13.00 -1.51
C ALA A 396 20.56 12.93 -1.82
N ARG A 397 21.39 13.66 -1.06
CA ARG A 397 22.86 13.66 -1.24
C ARG A 397 23.46 12.27 -1.00
N ALA A 398 22.98 11.54 -0.01
CA ALA A 398 23.40 10.16 0.23
C ALA A 398 23.09 9.29 -0.99
N GLY A 399 21.88 9.38 -1.56
CA GLY A 399 21.52 8.69 -2.79
C GLY A 399 22.39 9.10 -3.99
N GLU A 400 22.64 10.37 -4.20
CA GLU A 400 23.53 10.84 -5.28
C GLU A 400 24.95 10.26 -5.17
N ARG A 401 25.41 9.95 -3.95
CA ARG A 401 26.65 9.21 -3.69
C ARG A 401 26.51 7.69 -3.81
N GLY A 402 25.32 7.18 -4.13
CA GLY A 402 25.05 5.74 -4.25
C GLY A 402 24.84 5.03 -2.90
N GLN A 403 24.70 5.79 -1.82
CA GLN A 403 24.52 5.24 -0.48
C GLN A 403 23.06 4.82 -0.23
N VAL A 404 22.88 3.75 0.53
CA VAL A 404 21.58 3.32 1.04
C VAL A 404 21.14 4.28 2.16
N VAL A 405 19.88 4.68 2.12
CA VAL A 405 19.20 5.44 3.18
C VAL A 405 18.21 4.55 3.89
N ARG A 406 17.70 5.00 5.05
CA ARG A 406 16.78 4.22 5.87
C ARG A 406 15.59 5.05 6.34
N THR A 407 14.48 4.36 6.59
CA THR A 407 13.30 4.90 7.26
C THR A 407 13.51 5.03 8.78
N LEU A 408 12.49 5.52 9.48
CA LEU A 408 12.53 5.68 10.95
C LEU A 408 12.76 4.35 11.68
N LEU A 409 12.10 3.28 11.26
CA LEU A 409 12.22 1.97 11.90
C LEU A 409 13.38 1.13 11.33
N GLY A 410 14.10 1.63 10.32
CA GLY A 410 15.32 0.98 9.83
C GLY A 410 15.18 0.21 8.53
N ARG A 411 14.08 0.32 7.78
CA ARG A 411 13.98 -0.23 6.42
C ARG A 411 15.01 0.45 5.51
N GLY A 412 15.88 -0.33 4.87
CA GLY A 412 16.85 0.18 3.90
C GLY A 412 16.26 0.39 2.52
N SER A 413 16.72 1.45 1.84
CA SER A 413 16.45 1.61 0.41
C SER A 413 17.15 0.52 -0.41
N PRO A 414 16.62 0.13 -1.58
CA PRO A 414 17.38 -0.69 -2.52
C PRO A 414 18.73 -0.02 -2.84
N GLY A 415 19.79 -0.80 -2.89
CA GLY A 415 21.08 -0.32 -3.41
C GLY A 415 21.03 -0.10 -4.93
N LEU A 416 22.00 0.61 -5.46
CA LEU A 416 22.11 0.83 -6.92
C LEU A 416 22.49 -0.43 -7.71
N GLY A 417 22.82 -1.54 -7.06
CA GLY A 417 23.35 -2.73 -7.71
C GLY A 417 24.81 -2.58 -8.14
N GLU A 418 25.48 -3.66 -8.46
CA GLU A 418 26.90 -3.64 -8.90
C GLU A 418 27.03 -3.01 -10.29
N ASP A 419 26.03 -3.17 -11.15
CA ASP A 419 26.05 -2.74 -12.55
C ASP A 419 25.58 -1.29 -12.77
N TRP A 420 25.33 -0.51 -11.72
CA TRP A 420 24.74 0.83 -11.88
C TRP A 420 25.59 1.83 -12.66
N GLY A 421 26.92 1.61 -12.68
CA GLY A 421 27.90 2.40 -13.43
C GLY A 421 28.10 1.95 -14.88
N LEU A 422 27.41 0.87 -15.30
CA LEU A 422 27.56 0.25 -16.62
C LEU A 422 26.38 0.60 -17.53
N ASP A 423 26.61 0.55 -18.85
CA ASP A 423 25.57 0.61 -19.87
C ASP A 423 24.89 -0.77 -20.05
N ALA A 424 23.97 -0.88 -20.99
CA ALA A 424 23.26 -2.14 -21.28
C ALA A 424 24.19 -3.25 -21.82
N GLU A 425 25.37 -2.88 -22.33
CA GLU A 425 26.39 -3.78 -22.87
C GLU A 425 27.51 -4.09 -21.84
N GLY A 426 27.35 -3.65 -20.57
CA GLY A 426 28.31 -3.93 -19.49
C GLY A 426 29.60 -3.07 -19.55
N ARG A 427 29.62 -1.98 -20.33
CA ARG A 427 30.75 -1.03 -20.41
C ARG A 427 30.49 0.16 -19.48
N PRO A 428 31.52 0.91 -19.06
CA PRO A 428 31.32 2.14 -18.32
C PRO A 428 30.33 3.08 -19.02
N ALA A 429 29.26 3.42 -18.34
CA ALA A 429 28.22 4.31 -18.87
C ALA A 429 28.80 5.72 -19.09
N ASP A 430 28.28 6.43 -20.09
CA ASP A 430 28.60 7.85 -20.33
C ASP A 430 28.47 8.69 -19.05
N PRO A 431 29.41 9.62 -18.77
CA PRO A 431 29.41 10.46 -17.57
C PRO A 431 28.11 11.23 -17.34
N ASP A 432 27.46 11.73 -18.41
CA ASP A 432 26.20 12.42 -18.31
C ASP A 432 25.05 11.47 -17.97
N ALA A 433 25.07 10.25 -18.49
CA ALA A 433 24.11 9.21 -18.13
C ALA A 433 24.27 8.80 -16.67
N GLN A 434 25.51 8.63 -16.19
CA GLN A 434 25.78 8.36 -14.78
C GLN A 434 25.28 9.51 -13.88
N ALA A 435 25.57 10.76 -14.25
CA ALA A 435 25.11 11.93 -13.50
C ALA A 435 23.58 12.01 -13.44
N ARG A 436 22.88 11.68 -14.54
CA ARG A 436 21.41 11.60 -14.56
C ARG A 436 20.89 10.49 -13.65
N ARG A 437 21.52 9.30 -13.66
CA ARG A 437 21.16 8.18 -12.77
C ARG A 437 21.36 8.55 -11.31
N ARG A 438 22.49 9.18 -10.94
CA ARG A 438 22.76 9.67 -9.57
C ARG A 438 21.68 10.65 -9.10
N ARG A 439 21.37 11.67 -9.89
CA ARG A 439 20.30 12.62 -9.57
C ARG A 439 18.93 11.95 -9.45
N SER A 440 18.66 10.95 -10.29
CA SER A 440 17.41 10.17 -10.20
C SER A 440 17.33 9.36 -8.91
N TYR A 441 18.45 8.73 -8.54
CA TYR A 441 18.51 7.96 -7.29
C TYR A 441 18.48 8.88 -6.06
N GLY A 442 19.07 10.06 -6.11
CA GLY A 442 18.95 11.07 -5.06
C GLY A 442 17.50 11.54 -4.87
N ARG A 443 16.74 11.74 -5.95
CA ARG A 443 15.29 12.02 -5.83
C ARG A 443 14.52 10.85 -5.23
N PHE A 444 14.87 9.62 -5.59
CA PHE A 444 14.28 8.42 -5.03
C PHE A 444 14.55 8.31 -3.51
N THR A 445 15.81 8.45 -3.07
CA THR A 445 16.15 8.35 -1.64
C THR A 445 15.57 9.49 -0.81
N ARG A 446 15.46 10.69 -1.35
CA ARG A 446 14.75 11.83 -0.75
C ARG A 446 13.32 11.47 -0.38
N ASN A 447 12.58 10.89 -1.32
CA ASN A 447 11.21 10.49 -1.12
C ASN A 447 11.09 9.21 -0.25
N PHE A 448 12.04 8.28 -0.41
CA PHE A 448 12.04 6.99 0.28
C PHE A 448 11.95 7.12 1.80
N VAL A 449 12.72 8.02 2.41
CA VAL A 449 12.78 8.15 3.87
C VAL A 449 11.42 8.58 4.45
N VAL A 450 10.72 9.51 3.80
CA VAL A 450 9.42 10.00 4.26
C VAL A 450 8.30 9.01 3.92
N GLN A 451 8.24 8.58 2.67
CA GLN A 451 7.19 7.67 2.19
C GLN A 451 7.26 6.30 2.88
N GLY A 452 8.48 5.80 3.12
CA GLY A 452 8.67 4.54 3.83
C GLY A 452 8.30 4.65 5.32
N THR A 453 8.64 5.75 5.97
CA THR A 453 8.20 6.00 7.37
C THR A 453 6.69 6.19 7.45
N GLY A 454 6.06 6.78 6.41
CA GLY A 454 4.59 6.83 6.29
C GLY A 454 3.97 5.44 6.19
N ALA A 455 4.60 4.54 5.42
CA ALA A 455 4.16 3.15 5.35
C ALA A 455 4.32 2.42 6.70
N GLU A 456 5.40 2.65 7.44
CA GLU A 456 5.60 2.12 8.79
C GLU A 456 4.53 2.61 9.78
N TRP A 457 4.17 3.90 9.70
CA TRP A 457 3.09 4.45 10.50
C TRP A 457 1.75 3.77 10.17
N ALA A 458 1.43 3.63 8.89
CA ALA A 458 0.19 2.99 8.44
C ALA A 458 0.11 1.51 8.87
N LEU A 459 1.24 0.79 8.83
CA LEU A 459 1.31 -0.59 9.34
C LEU A 459 1.05 -0.66 10.85
N CYS A 460 1.61 0.26 11.65
CA CYS A 460 1.33 0.33 13.08
C CYS A 460 -0.14 0.67 13.33
N TRP A 461 -0.72 1.58 12.54
CA TRP A 461 -2.12 1.95 12.63
C TRP A 461 -3.06 0.76 12.37
N ILE A 462 -2.91 0.06 11.22
CA ILE A 462 -3.77 -1.08 10.91
C ILE A 462 -3.54 -2.29 11.83
N ALA A 463 -2.30 -2.46 12.34
CA ALA A 463 -1.96 -3.52 13.30
C ALA A 463 -2.70 -3.34 14.64
N ASP A 464 -2.79 -2.13 15.15
CA ASP A 464 -3.54 -1.82 16.37
C ASP A 464 -5.05 -1.83 16.11
N LEU A 465 -5.49 -1.20 15.00
CA LEU A 465 -6.89 -1.12 14.61
C LEU A 465 -7.54 -2.50 14.49
N ARG A 466 -6.91 -3.46 13.77
CA ARG A 466 -7.49 -4.81 13.61
C ARG A 466 -7.75 -5.52 14.94
N ASN A 467 -6.91 -5.25 15.95
CA ASN A 467 -7.07 -5.83 17.29
C ASN A 467 -8.12 -5.09 18.12
N ARG A 468 -8.25 -3.77 17.97
CA ARG A 468 -9.29 -2.96 18.60
C ARG A 468 -10.67 -3.33 18.08
N LEU A 469 -10.84 -3.42 16.77
CA LEU A 469 -12.10 -3.82 16.14
C LEU A 469 -12.55 -5.22 16.58
N TRP A 470 -11.62 -6.16 16.68
CA TRP A 470 -11.91 -7.52 17.18
C TRP A 470 -12.50 -7.52 18.59
N ARG A 471 -12.04 -6.61 19.46
CA ARG A 471 -12.50 -6.50 20.85
C ARG A 471 -13.81 -5.75 21.02
N LEU A 472 -14.27 -5.02 19.99
CA LEU A 472 -15.55 -4.28 20.08
C LEU A 472 -16.77 -5.19 20.13
N HIS A 473 -16.67 -6.40 19.64
CA HIS A 473 -17.79 -7.35 19.61
C HIS A 473 -17.27 -8.76 19.87
N ASP A 474 -17.80 -9.44 20.88
CA ASP A 474 -17.21 -10.69 21.39
C ASP A 474 -17.91 -11.97 20.87
N VAL A 475 -18.62 -11.89 19.74
CA VAL A 475 -19.40 -12.99 19.19
C VAL A 475 -19.09 -13.25 17.73
N GLY A 476 -18.86 -14.51 17.37
CA GLY A 476 -18.77 -15.00 16.00
C GLY A 476 -17.38 -14.85 15.34
N PRO A 477 -17.25 -15.31 14.10
CA PRO A 477 -16.04 -15.21 13.29
C PRO A 477 -15.77 -13.78 12.83
N LEU A 478 -14.68 -13.56 12.07
CA LEU A 478 -14.21 -12.25 11.65
C LEU A 478 -15.29 -11.42 10.91
N ASP A 479 -16.00 -12.03 9.99
CA ASP A 479 -17.03 -11.40 9.15
C ASP A 479 -18.34 -11.07 9.89
N SER A 480 -18.49 -11.52 11.13
CA SER A 480 -19.61 -11.17 12.02
C SER A 480 -19.29 -10.00 12.96
N ARG A 481 -18.09 -9.47 12.91
CA ARG A 481 -17.56 -8.40 13.80
C ARG A 481 -17.19 -7.18 12.99
N PRO A 482 -17.01 -6.00 13.60
CA PRO A 482 -16.31 -4.89 12.93
C PRO A 482 -14.94 -5.34 12.42
N HIS A 483 -14.67 -5.17 11.12
CA HIS A 483 -13.42 -5.62 10.51
C HIS A 483 -12.99 -4.72 9.34
N LEU A 484 -11.68 -4.72 9.08
CA LEU A 484 -11.11 -4.07 7.89
C LEU A 484 -11.51 -4.85 6.64
N VAL A 485 -11.97 -4.15 5.59
CA VAL A 485 -12.26 -4.73 4.28
C VAL A 485 -11.40 -4.13 3.17
N PHE A 486 -10.85 -2.93 3.38
CA PHE A 486 -10.03 -2.26 2.38
C PHE A 486 -8.98 -1.35 3.01
N PHE A 487 -7.81 -1.27 2.38
CA PHE A 487 -6.72 -0.38 2.74
C PHE A 487 -6.05 0.18 1.49
N LEU A 488 -5.91 1.49 1.40
CA LEU A 488 -5.28 2.18 0.29
C LEU A 488 -4.34 3.28 0.81
N HIS A 489 -3.09 2.92 1.07
CA HIS A 489 -2.00 3.80 1.53
C HIS A 489 -2.27 4.54 2.85
N ASP A 490 -3.17 5.49 2.87
CA ASP A 490 -3.56 6.38 3.97
C ASP A 490 -5.08 6.34 4.25
N GLU A 491 -5.83 5.51 3.52
CA GLU A 491 -7.26 5.29 3.72
C GLU A 491 -7.55 3.85 4.18
N VAL A 492 -8.41 3.71 5.16
CA VAL A 492 -8.99 2.43 5.59
C VAL A 492 -10.49 2.42 5.41
N VAL A 493 -11.05 1.26 5.10
CA VAL A 493 -12.49 1.01 5.13
C VAL A 493 -12.77 -0.12 6.10
N VAL A 494 -13.55 0.19 7.12
CA VAL A 494 -14.07 -0.77 8.11
C VAL A 494 -15.52 -1.08 7.76
N HIS A 495 -15.88 -2.35 7.70
CA HIS A 495 -17.25 -2.83 7.59
C HIS A 495 -17.73 -3.23 8.99
N THR A 496 -18.82 -2.66 9.45
CA THR A 496 -19.29 -2.80 10.84
C THR A 496 -20.82 -2.82 10.91
N PRO A 497 -21.42 -3.53 11.87
CA PRO A 497 -22.83 -3.36 12.19
C PRO A 497 -23.15 -1.88 12.45
N ALA A 498 -24.28 -1.38 11.94
CA ALA A 498 -24.65 0.03 12.07
C ALA A 498 -24.67 0.52 13.54
N ALA A 499 -25.09 -0.34 14.46
CA ALA A 499 -25.08 -0.03 15.91
C ALA A 499 -23.67 0.16 16.50
N LEU A 500 -22.60 -0.28 15.82
CA LEU A 500 -21.21 -0.16 16.25
C LEU A 500 -20.41 0.88 15.43
N ALA A 501 -21.09 1.64 14.57
CA ALA A 501 -20.44 2.57 13.64
C ALA A 501 -19.58 3.63 14.37
N ASP A 502 -20.18 4.35 15.35
CA ASP A 502 -19.48 5.39 16.11
C ASP A 502 -18.35 4.80 16.97
N ALA A 503 -18.57 3.63 17.59
CA ALA A 503 -17.53 2.94 18.35
C ALA A 503 -16.35 2.52 17.42
N SER A 504 -16.64 2.04 16.22
CA SER A 504 -15.64 1.70 15.22
C SER A 504 -14.86 2.94 14.76
N ALA A 505 -15.55 4.07 14.53
CA ALA A 505 -14.93 5.35 14.17
C ALA A 505 -13.99 5.85 15.29
N ALA A 506 -14.40 5.75 16.55
CA ALA A 506 -13.56 6.08 17.68
C ALA A 506 -12.28 5.21 17.73
N GLN A 507 -12.42 3.88 17.53
CA GLN A 507 -11.25 2.98 17.52
C GLN A 507 -10.29 3.27 16.36
N ILE A 508 -10.76 3.71 15.21
CA ILE A 508 -9.90 4.14 14.10
C ILE A 508 -9.04 5.34 14.51
N GLY A 509 -9.65 6.34 15.16
CA GLY A 509 -8.95 7.53 15.65
C GLY A 509 -7.95 7.23 16.77
N GLU A 510 -8.35 6.41 17.74
CA GLU A 510 -7.46 5.99 18.84
C GLU A 510 -6.25 5.19 18.33
N ALA A 511 -6.45 4.31 17.36
CA ALA A 511 -5.35 3.56 16.75
C ALA A 511 -4.38 4.48 15.99
N ALA A 512 -4.87 5.51 15.28
CA ALA A 512 -4.02 6.49 14.60
C ALA A 512 -3.18 7.30 15.61
N THR A 513 -3.79 7.74 16.71
CA THR A 513 -3.10 8.42 17.81
C THR A 513 -2.04 7.52 18.45
N ALA A 514 -2.37 6.25 18.70
CA ALA A 514 -1.43 5.28 19.24
C ALA A 514 -0.23 5.03 18.30
N ALA A 515 -0.45 4.91 16.99
CA ALA A 515 0.61 4.78 16.00
C ALA A 515 1.54 6.01 15.98
N GLY A 516 0.97 7.22 16.00
CA GLY A 516 1.73 8.47 16.10
C GLY A 516 2.59 8.53 17.35
N SER A 517 2.01 8.24 18.51
CA SER A 517 2.71 8.23 19.80
C SER A 517 3.80 7.14 19.87
N LEU A 518 3.57 5.99 19.22
CA LEU A 518 4.56 4.90 19.17
C LEU A 518 5.81 5.28 18.38
N LEU A 519 5.64 5.97 17.22
CA LEU A 519 6.73 6.29 16.31
C LEU A 519 7.42 7.62 16.67
N PHE A 520 6.67 8.64 17.09
CA PHE A 520 7.16 10.02 17.25
C PHE A 520 7.11 10.49 18.71
N ARG A 521 7.65 9.67 19.62
CA ARG A 521 7.57 9.85 21.09
C ARG A 521 8.03 11.22 21.60
N GLU A 522 8.98 11.85 20.91
CA GLU A 522 9.61 13.11 21.35
C GLU A 522 8.82 14.35 20.93
N LEU A 523 7.93 14.20 19.97
CA LEU A 523 7.11 15.29 19.42
C LEU A 523 5.64 14.88 19.37
N SER A 524 4.77 15.76 19.85
CA SER A 524 3.33 15.59 19.68
C SER A 524 2.95 15.95 18.25
N ILE A 525 2.69 14.94 17.42
CA ILE A 525 2.20 15.09 16.06
C ILE A 525 0.79 14.52 15.98
N ASP A 526 -0.15 15.33 15.54
CA ASP A 526 -1.52 14.88 15.31
C ASP A 526 -1.64 14.22 13.94
N PHE A 527 -2.43 13.15 13.85
CA PHE A 527 -2.81 12.48 12.61
C PHE A 527 -4.34 12.52 12.47
N PRO A 528 -4.89 13.69 12.11
CA PRO A 528 -6.33 13.86 11.99
C PRO A 528 -6.86 13.03 10.82
N LEU A 529 -8.05 12.48 11.02
CA LEU A 529 -8.73 11.62 10.08
C LEU A 529 -10.00 12.32 9.55
N ASN A 530 -10.22 12.22 8.24
CA ASN A 530 -11.50 12.52 7.64
C ASN A 530 -12.34 11.23 7.70
N ILE A 531 -13.27 11.17 8.63
CA ILE A 531 -14.10 9.97 8.85
C ILE A 531 -15.49 10.20 8.26
N SER A 532 -15.98 9.20 7.52
CA SER A 532 -17.34 9.16 6.98
C SER A 532 -17.99 7.82 7.32
N ILE A 533 -19.22 7.84 7.84
CA ILE A 533 -20.05 6.65 8.07
C ILE A 533 -21.10 6.62 6.97
N VAL A 534 -21.02 5.62 6.09
CA VAL A 534 -21.82 5.58 4.86
C VAL A 534 -22.27 4.16 4.51
N ARG A 535 -23.38 4.02 3.78
CA ARG A 535 -23.80 2.73 3.23
C ARG A 535 -23.11 2.41 1.91
N SER A 536 -22.80 3.40 1.10
CA SER A 536 -22.07 3.24 -0.15
C SER A 536 -20.70 3.92 -0.07
N TYR A 537 -19.66 3.24 -0.51
CA TYR A 537 -18.31 3.82 -0.57
C TYR A 537 -18.23 5.06 -1.48
N ALA A 538 -19.16 5.19 -2.44
CA ALA A 538 -19.26 6.38 -3.28
C ALA A 538 -19.66 7.66 -2.54
N ASP A 539 -20.20 7.54 -1.32
CA ASP A 539 -20.65 8.68 -0.53
C ASP A 539 -19.59 9.16 0.47
N ALA A 540 -18.50 8.42 0.61
CA ALA A 540 -17.38 8.83 1.45
C ALA A 540 -16.79 10.18 1.00
N GLY A 541 -16.53 11.06 1.98
CA GLY A 541 -15.98 12.41 1.75
C GLY A 541 -16.96 13.43 1.16
N LYS A 542 -18.23 13.11 0.95
CA LYS A 542 -19.25 14.07 0.53
C LYS A 542 -19.82 14.82 1.74
N PRO A 543 -19.99 16.16 1.67
CA PRO A 543 -20.69 16.91 2.72
C PRO A 543 -22.13 16.40 2.89
N GLY A 544 -22.53 16.08 4.13
CA GLY A 544 -23.90 15.66 4.45
C GLY A 544 -24.22 14.18 4.25
N ALA A 545 -23.22 13.31 4.01
CA ALA A 545 -23.40 11.87 3.83
C ALA A 545 -23.59 11.09 5.17
N ALA A 546 -24.18 11.70 6.19
CA ALA A 546 -24.61 10.96 7.38
C ALA A 546 -25.75 10.00 7.04
N VAL A 547 -25.73 8.81 7.62
CA VAL A 547 -26.82 7.82 7.47
C VAL A 547 -28.08 8.43 8.06
N GLU A 548 -29.04 8.84 7.20
CA GLU A 548 -30.40 9.12 7.67
C GLU A 548 -31.01 7.78 8.13
N ASP A 549 -31.37 7.72 9.41
CA ASP A 549 -32.17 6.62 9.98
C ASP A 549 -33.48 6.49 9.19
N GLN A 550 -33.63 5.40 8.43
CA GLN A 550 -34.93 4.93 7.93
C GLN A 550 -35.24 3.57 8.54
#